data_9a405ee4f32a9f57ae15736e2e0fbc6d
#
_entry.id   9a405ee4f32a9f57ae15736e2e0fbc6d
#
_cell.length_a   1.000
_cell.length_b   1.000
_cell.length_c   1.000
_cell.angle_alpha   90.00
_cell.angle_beta   90.00
_cell.angle_gamma   90.00
#
_symmetry.space_group_name_H-M   'P 1'
#
loop_
_entity.id
_entity.type
_entity.pdbx_description
1 polymer ?
#
loop_
_entity_poly.entity_id
_entity_poly.type
_entity_poly.pdbx_seq_one_letter_code
_entity_poly.pdbx_strand_id
1 'polypeptide(L)'
;MKQILRTVIILCFACAAVAPLSNFAQAQQADVAFGISTVTAPPLSPSDANHAPVLLNGGTYPGVSGDLLFFHHIGVQGELYWKASRGDYLNTGLPYRPLFYDVNAIYAPKLASHTYLELLGGIGALSTRFYCSSVCTFQGTNYQDSNHFMGHFGAGLKIYPAGNFFIRPEAHLYLVNNNLEYSSPRVVRYGLSIGYTFGGK
;
A
#
# COMPACT_ATOMS: atom_id res chain seq x y z
N MET A 1 7.66 2.62 32.31
CA MET A 1 6.98 3.92 32.37
C MET A 1 7.28 4.86 31.20
N LYS A 2 8.53 5.15 30.83
CA LYS A 2 8.87 6.09 29.73
C LYS A 2 8.33 5.68 28.36
N GLN A 3 8.23 4.39 28.04
CA GLN A 3 7.70 3.94 26.75
C GLN A 3 6.17 4.09 26.65
N ILE A 4 5.46 3.77 27.71
CA ILE A 4 3.99 3.94 27.77
C ILE A 4 3.62 5.41 27.61
N LEU A 5 4.36 6.31 28.26
CA LEU A 5 4.14 7.74 28.14
C LEU A 5 4.37 8.25 26.69
N ARG A 6 5.39 7.74 25.99
CA ARG A 6 5.63 8.08 24.57
C ARG A 6 4.52 7.60 23.65
N THR A 7 4.02 6.38 23.87
CA THR A 7 2.92 5.82 23.06
C THR A 7 1.63 6.60 23.28
N VAL A 8 1.31 6.98 24.51
CA VAL A 8 0.13 7.79 24.84
C VAL A 8 0.25 9.18 24.21
N ILE A 9 1.41 9.82 24.25
CA ILE A 9 1.64 11.13 23.66
C ILE A 9 1.48 11.07 22.12
N ILE A 10 2.00 10.04 21.46
CA ILE A 10 1.83 9.85 20.00
C ILE A 10 0.36 9.63 19.64
N LEU A 11 -0.36 8.83 20.43
CA LEU A 11 -1.79 8.60 20.22
C LEU A 11 -2.63 9.87 20.43
N CYS A 12 -2.30 10.66 21.47
CA CYS A 12 -2.95 11.95 21.72
C CYS A 12 -2.64 12.99 20.62
N PHE A 13 -1.41 13.01 20.09
CA PHE A 13 -1.05 13.88 18.96
C PHE A 13 -1.76 13.46 17.68
N ALA A 14 -1.91 12.17 17.40
CA ALA A 14 -2.68 11.66 16.28
C ALA A 14 -4.16 12.05 16.41
N CYS A 15 -4.77 11.91 17.59
CA CYS A 15 -6.15 12.35 17.84
C CYS A 15 -6.31 13.86 17.78
N ALA A 16 -5.35 14.65 18.27
CA ALA A 16 -5.39 16.11 18.24
C ALA A 16 -5.20 16.68 16.83
N ALA A 17 -4.46 15.99 15.95
CA ALA A 17 -4.31 16.39 14.56
C ALA A 17 -5.57 16.14 13.72
N VAL A 18 -6.47 15.27 14.16
CA VAL A 18 -7.75 14.99 13.47
C VAL A 18 -8.84 16.01 13.89
N ALA A 19 -8.75 16.58 15.07
CA ALA A 19 -9.77 17.48 15.60
C ALA A 19 -9.96 18.81 14.79
N PRO A 20 -8.93 19.50 14.26
CA PRO A 20 -9.12 20.72 13.49
C PRO A 20 -9.56 20.46 12.04
N LEU A 21 -9.52 19.23 11.54
CA LEU A 21 -9.99 18.90 10.18
C LEU A 21 -11.51 18.84 10.07
N SER A 22 -12.23 18.82 11.18
CA SER A 22 -13.69 18.75 11.22
C SER A 22 -14.38 20.03 10.68
N ASN A 23 -13.66 21.15 10.56
CA ASN A 23 -14.22 22.40 10.03
C ASN A 23 -13.82 22.72 8.58
N PHE A 24 -12.89 21.96 7.98
CA PHE A 24 -12.32 22.31 6.67
C PHE A 24 -12.66 21.34 5.53
N ALA A 25 -13.09 20.15 5.81
CA ALA A 25 -13.52 19.24 4.76
C ALA A 25 -14.62 18.35 5.34
N GLN A 26 -15.85 18.64 5.06
CA GLN A 26 -16.87 17.61 5.09
C GLN A 26 -16.50 16.61 3.99
N ALA A 27 -15.71 15.60 4.34
CA ALA A 27 -15.58 14.43 3.50
C ALA A 27 -17.00 13.91 3.29
N GLN A 28 -17.48 14.02 2.07
CA GLN A 28 -18.86 13.62 1.75
C GLN A 28 -18.98 12.11 1.81
N GLN A 29 -17.86 11.40 1.70
CA GLN A 29 -17.78 9.96 1.73
C GLN A 29 -16.43 9.51 2.30
N ALA A 30 -16.48 8.50 3.16
CA ALA A 30 -15.30 7.80 3.65
C ALA A 30 -15.46 6.30 3.37
N ASP A 31 -14.43 5.67 2.84
CA ASP A 31 -14.42 4.25 2.53
C ASP A 31 -13.31 3.55 3.30
N VAL A 32 -13.57 2.31 3.69
CA VAL A 32 -12.57 1.41 4.25
C VAL A 32 -12.66 0.08 3.51
N ALA A 33 -11.52 -0.45 3.07
CA ALA A 33 -11.48 -1.72 2.36
C ALA A 33 -10.36 -2.63 2.85
N PHE A 34 -10.60 -3.94 2.71
CA PHE A 34 -9.62 -5.00 2.89
C PHE A 34 -9.44 -5.70 1.54
N GLY A 35 -8.19 -5.89 1.14
CA GLY A 35 -7.85 -6.47 -0.14
C GLY A 35 -6.93 -7.67 -0.03
N ILE A 36 -6.98 -8.49 -1.06
CA ILE A 36 -6.00 -9.54 -1.34
C ILE A 36 -5.48 -9.32 -2.75
N SER A 37 -4.19 -9.36 -2.91
CA SER A 37 -3.54 -9.10 -4.19
C SER A 37 -2.34 -10.01 -4.43
N THR A 38 -1.84 -9.97 -5.65
CA THR A 38 -0.56 -10.54 -6.04
C THR A 38 0.24 -9.50 -6.81
N VAL A 39 1.56 -9.65 -6.86
CA VAL A 39 2.44 -8.74 -7.58
C VAL A 39 3.20 -9.45 -8.69
N THR A 40 3.47 -8.71 -9.76
CA THR A 40 4.38 -9.11 -10.82
C THR A 40 5.40 -8.00 -11.05
N ALA A 41 6.66 -8.37 -11.25
CA ALA A 41 7.73 -7.46 -11.61
C ALA A 41 8.39 -8.01 -12.87
N PRO A 42 8.18 -7.40 -14.05
CA PRO A 42 8.83 -7.89 -15.26
C PRO A 42 10.34 -7.78 -15.11
N PRO A 43 11.11 -8.76 -15.56
CA PRO A 43 12.58 -8.66 -15.57
C PRO A 43 13.01 -7.48 -16.44
N LEU A 44 14.02 -6.76 -16.01
CA LEU A 44 14.73 -5.81 -16.87
C LEU A 44 15.49 -6.56 -17.97
N SER A 45 15.83 -5.84 -19.04
CA SER A 45 16.67 -6.38 -20.11
C SER A 45 17.96 -6.97 -19.57
N PRO A 46 18.55 -7.98 -20.21
CA PRO A 46 19.81 -8.59 -19.79
C PRO A 46 20.98 -7.60 -19.68
N SER A 47 20.91 -6.45 -20.35
CA SER A 47 21.88 -5.35 -20.24
C SER A 47 21.84 -4.64 -18.90
N ASP A 48 20.73 -4.72 -18.18
CA ASP A 48 20.56 -4.16 -16.84
C ASP A 48 20.85 -5.18 -15.74
N ALA A 49 21.32 -6.36 -16.13
CA ALA A 49 21.55 -7.54 -15.28
C ALA A 49 22.72 -7.41 -14.30
N ASN A 50 23.37 -6.24 -14.21
CA ASN A 50 24.33 -5.96 -13.13
C ASN A 50 23.65 -5.77 -11.76
N HIS A 51 22.33 -5.78 -11.73
CA HIS A 51 21.55 -5.66 -10.50
C HIS A 51 20.99 -7.04 -10.17
N ALA A 52 21.56 -7.59 -9.15
CA ALA A 52 21.25 -8.88 -8.66
C ALA A 52 19.83 -9.05 -8.30
N PRO A 53 18.99 -9.56 -8.88
CA PRO A 53 18.25 -10.02 -8.34
C PRO A 53 16.99 -10.71 -8.09
N VAL A 54 16.33 -10.40 -7.00
CA VAL A 54 15.07 -11.00 -6.64
C VAL A 54 13.95 -10.31 -7.42
N LEU A 55 13.23 -11.13 -8.19
CA LEU A 55 11.96 -10.68 -8.76
C LEU A 55 10.92 -10.59 -7.65
N LEU A 56 10.29 -9.44 -7.49
CA LEU A 56 9.09 -9.29 -6.68
C LEU A 56 7.90 -9.93 -7.40
N ASN A 57 8.00 -11.23 -7.69
CA ASN A 57 6.96 -11.94 -8.41
C ASN A 57 6.18 -12.85 -7.46
N GLY A 58 4.86 -12.84 -7.63
CA GLY A 58 3.95 -13.76 -6.97
C GLY A 58 3.83 -13.54 -5.47
N GLY A 59 3.15 -14.48 -4.84
CA GLY A 59 2.80 -14.41 -3.43
C GLY A 59 1.46 -13.69 -3.19
N THR A 60 0.95 -13.85 -1.99
CA THR A 60 -0.27 -13.22 -1.53
C THR A 60 0.06 -11.98 -0.73
N TYR A 61 -0.58 -10.88 -1.09
CA TYR A 61 -0.45 -9.60 -0.41
C TYR A 61 -1.82 -9.17 0.14
N PRO A 62 -2.14 -9.49 1.39
CA PRO A 62 -3.25 -8.85 2.08
C PRO A 62 -2.94 -7.39 2.31
N GLY A 63 -3.99 -6.57 2.44
CA GLY A 63 -3.83 -5.17 2.71
C GLY A 63 -5.12 -4.46 3.11
N VAL A 64 -4.97 -3.20 3.42
CA VAL A 64 -6.04 -2.30 3.82
C VAL A 64 -5.91 -0.99 3.06
N SER A 65 -7.02 -0.37 2.73
CA SER A 65 -7.07 1.00 2.21
C SER A 65 -8.17 1.81 2.90
N GLY A 66 -7.97 3.12 2.94
CA GLY A 66 -8.96 4.07 3.40
C GLY A 66 -9.01 5.27 2.49
N ASP A 67 -10.21 5.65 2.05
CA ASP A 67 -10.45 6.74 1.11
C ASP A 67 -11.27 7.83 1.79
N LEU A 68 -10.95 9.09 1.51
CA LEU A 68 -11.75 10.25 1.89
C LEU A 68 -12.07 11.03 0.61
N LEU A 69 -13.33 11.04 0.20
CA LEU A 69 -13.79 11.75 -0.98
C LEU A 69 -14.39 13.10 -0.61
N PHE A 70 -13.91 14.11 -1.30
CA PHE A 70 -14.41 15.46 -1.29
C PHE A 70 -15.10 15.73 -2.63
N PHE A 71 -16.05 16.63 -2.68
CA PHE A 71 -16.72 17.02 -3.93
C PHE A 71 -17.24 15.84 -4.77
N HIS A 72 -17.66 14.74 -4.13
CA HIS A 72 -18.22 13.52 -4.70
C HIS A 72 -17.27 12.65 -5.55
N HIS A 73 -16.19 13.20 -6.10
CA HIS A 73 -15.36 12.47 -7.07
C HIS A 73 -13.85 12.57 -6.83
N ILE A 74 -13.40 13.51 -6.02
CA ILE A 74 -11.99 13.77 -5.78
C ILE A 74 -11.70 13.56 -4.31
N GLY A 75 -10.57 12.96 -4.00
CA GLY A 75 -10.21 12.70 -2.62
C GLY A 75 -8.77 12.28 -2.44
N VAL A 76 -8.52 11.70 -1.28
CA VAL A 76 -7.25 11.10 -0.91
C VAL A 76 -7.48 9.67 -0.46
N GLN A 77 -6.50 8.82 -0.74
CA GLN A 77 -6.49 7.43 -0.31
C GLN A 77 -5.16 7.11 0.37
N GLY A 78 -5.21 6.32 1.43
CA GLY A 78 -4.04 5.67 2.02
C GLY A 78 -4.14 4.17 1.82
N GLU A 79 -3.04 3.53 1.43
CA GLU A 79 -2.96 2.09 1.26
C GLU A 79 -1.79 1.48 2.03
N LEU A 80 -1.98 0.23 2.47
CA LEU A 80 -0.97 -0.59 3.11
C LEU A 80 -1.14 -2.05 2.68
N TYR A 81 -0.16 -2.61 1.98
CA TYR A 81 -0.14 -3.99 1.52
C TYR A 81 1.18 -4.67 1.87
N TRP A 82 1.12 -5.89 2.37
CA TRP A 82 2.32 -6.64 2.77
C TRP A 82 2.29 -8.08 2.27
N LYS A 83 3.43 -8.66 2.03
CA LYS A 83 3.53 -10.08 1.66
C LYS A 83 3.15 -10.95 2.85
N ALA A 84 2.19 -11.85 2.69
CA ALA A 84 1.68 -12.71 3.78
C ALA A 84 2.78 -13.65 4.30
N SER A 85 3.50 -14.31 3.41
CA SER A 85 4.61 -15.21 3.74
C SER A 85 5.96 -14.50 3.58
N ARG A 86 6.98 -14.95 4.31
CA ARG A 86 8.36 -14.54 4.06
C ARG A 86 8.86 -15.21 2.78
N GLY A 87 9.55 -14.45 1.93
CA GLY A 87 10.31 -14.99 0.81
C GLY A 87 11.74 -15.32 1.23
N ASP A 88 12.45 -16.06 0.41
CA ASP A 88 13.90 -16.26 0.56
C ASP A 88 14.62 -15.34 -0.44
N TYR A 89 15.53 -14.50 0.06
CA TYR A 89 16.26 -13.57 -0.77
C TYR A 89 17.44 -14.27 -1.47
N LEU A 90 17.39 -14.35 -2.79
CA LEU A 90 18.46 -14.97 -3.63
C LEU A 90 18.80 -16.42 -3.27
N ASN A 91 17.89 -17.19 -2.68
CA ASN A 91 18.18 -18.53 -2.16
C ASN A 91 19.36 -18.54 -1.15
N THR A 92 19.57 -17.44 -0.45
CA THR A 92 20.64 -17.32 0.55
C THR A 92 20.21 -17.79 1.93
N GLY A 93 18.95 -18.18 2.09
CA GLY A 93 18.36 -18.47 3.39
C GLY A 93 18.07 -17.21 4.20
N LEU A 94 18.10 -16.02 3.59
CA LEU A 94 17.73 -14.74 4.22
C LEU A 94 16.24 -14.46 4.00
N PRO A 95 15.38 -14.65 5.01
CA PRO A 95 13.97 -14.39 4.83
C PRO A 95 13.71 -12.88 4.70
N TYR A 96 12.85 -12.50 3.75
CA TYR A 96 12.45 -11.12 3.56
C TYR A 96 10.93 -10.96 3.41
N ARG A 97 10.43 -9.76 3.70
CA ARG A 97 9.03 -9.40 3.56
C ARG A 97 8.87 -7.98 3.03
N PRO A 98 8.39 -7.81 1.79
CA PRO A 98 8.06 -6.48 1.26
C PRO A 98 6.75 -5.96 1.86
N LEU A 99 6.71 -4.65 2.06
CA LEU A 99 5.58 -3.87 2.53
C LEU A 99 5.46 -2.63 1.63
N PHE A 100 4.31 -2.44 1.02
CA PHE A 100 3.96 -1.25 0.23
C PHE A 100 3.06 -0.35 1.06
N TYR A 101 3.37 0.93 1.13
CA TYR A 101 2.50 1.92 1.73
C TYR A 101 2.58 3.23 0.96
N ASP A 102 1.44 3.84 0.73
CA ASP A 102 1.34 5.03 -0.10
C ASP A 102 0.16 5.92 0.28
N VAL A 103 0.23 7.15 -0.22
CA VAL A 103 -0.83 8.15 -0.17
C VAL A 103 -1.07 8.65 -1.58
N ASN A 104 -2.32 8.62 -2.01
CA ASN A 104 -2.76 8.88 -3.36
C ASN A 104 -3.80 9.99 -3.42
N ALA A 105 -3.77 10.77 -4.47
CA ALA A 105 -4.94 11.46 -4.95
C ALA A 105 -5.86 10.45 -5.66
N ILE A 106 -7.15 10.54 -5.42
CA ILE A 106 -8.17 9.69 -6.03
C ILE A 106 -9.15 10.53 -6.85
N TYR A 107 -9.48 10.02 -8.02
CA TYR A 107 -10.58 10.52 -8.84
C TYR A 107 -11.54 9.36 -9.13
N ALA A 108 -12.79 9.48 -8.63
CA ALA A 108 -13.77 8.39 -8.63
C ALA A 108 -15.07 8.78 -9.37
N PRO A 109 -15.05 8.93 -10.71
CA PRO A 109 -16.25 9.25 -11.48
C PRO A 109 -17.24 8.07 -11.48
N LYS A 110 -18.51 8.40 -11.42
CA LYS A 110 -19.59 7.43 -11.55
C LYS A 110 -19.72 6.97 -13.00
N LEU A 111 -19.65 5.65 -13.24
CA LEU A 111 -19.85 5.06 -14.57
C LEU A 111 -21.30 4.57 -14.77
N ALA A 112 -21.90 4.00 -13.72
CA ALA A 112 -23.26 3.47 -13.76
C ALA A 112 -23.92 3.64 -12.38
N SER A 113 -25.19 3.24 -12.25
CA SER A 113 -25.98 3.43 -11.02
C SER A 113 -25.28 2.89 -9.76
N HIS A 114 -24.53 1.79 -9.88
CA HIS A 114 -23.86 1.12 -8.76
C HIS A 114 -22.36 0.86 -9.04
N THR A 115 -21.78 1.59 -10.01
CA THR A 115 -20.38 1.36 -10.41
C THR A 115 -19.65 2.69 -10.56
N TYR A 116 -18.47 2.77 -9.93
CA TYR A 116 -17.55 3.89 -10.02
C TYR A 116 -16.21 3.41 -10.55
N LEU A 117 -15.59 4.21 -11.41
CA LEU A 117 -14.19 4.06 -11.77
C LEU A 117 -13.36 4.78 -10.70
N GLU A 118 -12.30 4.16 -10.23
CA GLU A 118 -11.30 4.81 -9.39
C GLU A 118 -10.00 4.93 -10.14
N LEU A 119 -9.46 6.12 -10.21
CA LEU A 119 -8.13 6.41 -10.74
C LEU A 119 -7.30 7.00 -9.62
N LEU A 120 -6.10 6.46 -9.45
CA LEU A 120 -5.21 6.78 -8.35
C LEU A 120 -3.87 7.26 -8.87
N GLY A 121 -3.30 8.24 -8.21
CA GLY A 121 -1.95 8.68 -8.46
C GLY A 121 -1.33 9.25 -7.20
N GLY A 122 -0.13 8.79 -6.85
CA GLY A 122 0.47 9.20 -5.59
C GLY A 122 1.91 8.79 -5.41
N ILE A 123 2.33 8.86 -4.17
CA ILE A 123 3.68 8.57 -3.73
C ILE A 123 3.66 7.72 -2.47
N GLY A 124 4.70 6.95 -2.28
CA GLY A 124 4.83 6.08 -1.11
C GLY A 124 6.21 5.49 -0.98
N ALA A 125 6.29 4.35 -0.33
CA ALA A 125 7.52 3.59 -0.24
C ALA A 125 7.28 2.09 -0.24
N LEU A 126 8.25 1.38 -0.80
CA LEU A 126 8.44 -0.05 -0.61
C LEU A 126 9.44 -0.23 0.52
N SER A 127 8.98 -0.77 1.64
CA SER A 127 9.83 -1.16 2.77
C SER A 127 10.05 -2.66 2.74
N THR A 128 11.30 -3.08 2.69
CA THR A 128 11.65 -4.51 2.73
C THR A 128 12.31 -4.83 4.04
N ARG A 129 11.68 -5.72 4.78
CA ARG A 129 12.23 -6.24 6.03
C ARG A 129 12.97 -7.53 5.78
N PHE A 130 14.27 -7.54 6.10
CA PHE A 130 15.13 -8.72 6.09
C PHE A 130 15.24 -9.26 7.53
N TYR A 131 15.01 -10.57 7.69
CA TYR A 131 15.08 -11.23 9.00
C TYR A 131 16.40 -11.98 9.11
N CYS A 132 17.24 -11.55 10.04
CA CYS A 132 18.56 -12.13 10.24
C CYS A 132 18.54 -13.06 11.45
N SER A 133 19.04 -14.30 11.30
CA SER A 133 19.00 -15.30 12.38
C SER A 133 20.16 -15.22 13.38
N SER A 134 21.31 -14.66 13.04
CA SER A 134 22.45 -14.57 13.97
C SER A 134 23.56 -13.57 13.59
N VAL A 135 23.59 -13.11 12.34
CA VAL A 135 24.71 -12.30 11.81
C VAL A 135 24.42 -10.79 11.86
N CYS A 136 23.16 -10.39 12.01
CA CYS A 136 22.76 -9.00 12.02
C CYS A 136 22.51 -8.43 13.45
N THR A 137 23.12 -8.99 14.46
CA THR A 137 23.03 -8.50 15.83
C THR A 137 23.81 -7.18 16.06
N PHE A 138 23.76 -6.26 15.12
CA PHE A 138 24.10 -4.88 15.37
C PHE A 138 22.92 -4.23 16.10
N GLN A 139 23.10 -3.86 17.34
CA GLN A 139 22.13 -3.16 18.20
C GLN A 139 20.92 -3.98 18.72
N GLY A 140 21.00 -5.31 18.80
CA GLY A 140 19.95 -6.11 19.45
C GLY A 140 18.65 -6.25 18.63
N THR A 141 18.67 -5.98 17.34
CA THR A 141 17.55 -6.19 16.43
C THR A 141 17.79 -7.42 15.56
N ASN A 142 16.76 -8.26 15.42
CA ASN A 142 16.81 -9.47 14.58
C ASN A 142 16.36 -9.19 13.13
N TYR A 143 16.34 -7.93 12.70
CA TYR A 143 15.94 -7.55 11.36
C TYR A 143 16.59 -6.23 10.93
N GLN A 144 16.67 -6.02 9.62
CA GLN A 144 17.07 -4.78 8.97
C GLN A 144 16.01 -4.39 7.96
N ASP A 145 15.60 -3.13 7.96
CA ASP A 145 14.64 -2.59 7.00
C ASP A 145 15.39 -1.80 5.93
N SER A 146 14.99 -2.01 4.67
CA SER A 146 15.40 -1.19 3.53
C SER A 146 14.18 -0.50 2.95
N ASN A 147 14.27 0.82 2.73
CA ASN A 147 13.16 1.66 2.29
C ASN A 147 13.47 2.32 0.97
N HIS A 148 12.59 2.14 -0.01
CA HIS A 148 12.69 2.72 -1.34
C HIS A 148 11.48 3.62 -1.60
N PHE A 149 11.74 4.86 -2.00
CA PHE A 149 10.69 5.75 -2.48
C PHE A 149 10.02 5.15 -3.72
N MET A 150 8.71 5.31 -3.84
CA MET A 150 7.98 4.88 -5.02
C MET A 150 6.92 5.89 -5.45
N GLY A 151 6.75 6.00 -6.78
CA GLY A 151 5.56 6.57 -7.40
C GLY A 151 4.48 5.50 -7.56
N HIS A 152 3.22 5.88 -7.46
CA HIS A 152 2.09 4.98 -7.55
C HIS A 152 1.05 5.49 -8.55
N PHE A 153 0.56 4.59 -9.41
CA PHE A 153 -0.61 4.78 -10.26
C PHE A 153 -1.51 3.56 -10.13
N GLY A 154 -2.80 3.80 -10.00
CA GLY A 154 -3.76 2.71 -9.83
C GLY A 154 -5.07 2.98 -10.56
N ALA A 155 -5.75 1.88 -10.88
CA ALA A 155 -7.13 1.91 -11.38
C ALA A 155 -7.94 0.77 -10.75
N GLY A 156 -9.18 1.06 -10.39
CA GLY A 156 -10.12 0.10 -9.82
C GLY A 156 -11.54 0.36 -10.30
N LEU A 157 -12.37 -0.67 -10.17
CA LEU A 157 -13.81 -0.55 -10.38
C LEU A 157 -14.53 -0.85 -9.06
N LYS A 158 -15.10 0.19 -8.45
CA LYS A 158 -15.90 0.03 -7.24
C LYS A 158 -17.34 -0.29 -7.63
N ILE A 159 -17.77 -1.50 -7.29
CA ILE A 159 -19.09 -2.06 -7.62
C ILE A 159 -19.85 -2.27 -6.32
N TYR A 160 -21.05 -1.70 -6.21
CA TYR A 160 -21.93 -1.82 -5.03
C TYR A 160 -23.02 -2.88 -5.27
N PRO A 161 -22.82 -4.14 -4.83
CA PRO A 161 -23.85 -5.18 -5.00
C PRO A 161 -25.04 -4.97 -4.07
N ALA A 162 -24.82 -4.41 -2.89
CA ALA A 162 -25.89 -4.16 -1.92
C ALA A 162 -25.51 -3.03 -0.94
N GLY A 163 -26.40 -2.05 -0.81
CA GLY A 163 -26.24 -0.96 0.14
C GLY A 163 -24.91 -0.22 -0.02
N ASN A 164 -24.17 -0.13 1.06
CA ASN A 164 -22.88 0.57 1.13
C ASN A 164 -21.68 -0.38 1.02
N PHE A 165 -21.89 -1.68 0.86
CA PHE A 165 -20.82 -2.63 0.61
C PHE A 165 -20.39 -2.57 -0.84
N PHE A 166 -19.09 -2.62 -1.07
CA PHE A 166 -18.53 -2.66 -2.42
C PHE A 166 -17.49 -3.76 -2.58
N ILE A 167 -17.31 -4.17 -3.83
CA ILE A 167 -16.23 -5.03 -4.31
C ILE A 167 -15.43 -4.19 -5.29
N ARG A 168 -14.11 -4.25 -5.20
CA ARG A 168 -13.21 -3.46 -6.04
C ARG A 168 -12.09 -4.34 -6.62
N PRO A 169 -12.25 -4.88 -7.84
CA PRO A 169 -11.10 -5.31 -8.64
C PRO A 169 -10.22 -4.11 -8.96
N GLU A 170 -8.91 -4.27 -8.80
CA GLU A 170 -7.94 -3.19 -8.90
C GLU A 170 -6.63 -3.64 -9.52
N ALA A 171 -5.95 -2.71 -10.20
CA ALA A 171 -4.61 -2.88 -10.74
C ALA A 171 -3.78 -1.64 -10.43
N HIS A 172 -2.56 -1.84 -9.96
CA HIS A 172 -1.66 -0.79 -9.49
C HIS A 172 -0.28 -0.95 -10.10
N LEU A 173 0.30 0.15 -10.56
CA LEU A 173 1.68 0.24 -11.03
C LEU A 173 2.50 1.03 -10.03
N TYR A 174 3.53 0.42 -9.49
CA TYR A 174 4.52 1.05 -8.64
C TYR A 174 5.83 1.25 -9.40
N LEU A 175 6.33 2.47 -9.38
CA LEU A 175 7.64 2.85 -9.89
C LEU A 175 8.57 3.03 -8.69
N VAL A 176 9.32 2.00 -8.38
CA VAL A 176 10.18 1.94 -7.19
C VAL A 176 11.57 2.49 -7.53
N ASN A 177 12.06 3.43 -6.75
CA ASN A 177 13.44 3.88 -6.85
C ASN A 177 14.38 2.84 -6.22
N ASN A 178 14.61 1.78 -6.98
CA ASN A 178 15.37 0.61 -6.53
C ASN A 178 16.51 0.34 -7.51
N ASN A 179 17.73 0.31 -7.00
CA ASN A 179 18.92 0.11 -7.82
C ASN A 179 19.68 -1.18 -7.50
N LEU A 180 19.40 -1.86 -6.40
CA LEU A 180 20.27 -2.95 -5.92
C LEU A 180 19.54 -4.20 -5.42
N GLU A 181 18.33 -4.08 -4.89
CA GLU A 181 17.67 -5.22 -4.20
C GLU A 181 16.76 -6.03 -5.10
N TYR A 182 16.13 -5.39 -6.08
CA TYR A 182 15.16 -6.02 -6.96
C TYR A 182 15.56 -5.88 -8.43
N SER A 183 15.21 -6.89 -9.22
CA SER A 183 15.54 -6.93 -10.64
C SER A 183 14.79 -5.91 -11.50
N SER A 184 13.72 -5.31 -10.98
CA SER A 184 12.92 -4.32 -11.73
C SER A 184 12.45 -3.18 -10.84
N PRO A 185 12.56 -1.92 -11.31
CA PRO A 185 11.96 -0.78 -10.65
C PRO A 185 10.44 -0.69 -10.89
N ARG A 186 9.87 -1.58 -11.70
CA ARG A 186 8.44 -1.60 -12.03
C ARG A 186 7.79 -2.81 -11.39
N VAL A 187 6.77 -2.56 -10.58
CA VAL A 187 5.99 -3.61 -9.92
C VAL A 187 4.52 -3.36 -10.23
N VAL A 188 3.83 -4.38 -10.70
CA VAL A 188 2.40 -4.34 -10.94
C VAL A 188 1.71 -5.22 -9.91
N ARG A 189 0.72 -4.67 -9.22
CA ARG A 189 -0.15 -5.37 -8.28
C ARG A 189 -1.55 -5.52 -8.88
N TYR A 190 -2.09 -6.73 -8.83
CA TYR A 190 -3.47 -7.02 -9.17
C TYR A 190 -4.19 -7.53 -7.93
N GLY A 191 -5.36 -6.99 -7.64
CA GLY A 191 -6.07 -7.31 -6.42
C GLY A 191 -7.58 -7.27 -6.54
N LEU A 192 -8.18 -7.77 -5.49
CA LEU A 192 -9.60 -7.66 -5.22
C LEU A 192 -9.78 -7.19 -3.78
N SER A 193 -10.53 -6.12 -3.60
CA SER A 193 -10.86 -5.58 -2.29
C SER A 193 -12.37 -5.65 -2.05
N ILE A 194 -12.74 -5.81 -0.80
CA ILE A 194 -14.10 -5.64 -0.31
C ILE A 194 -14.11 -4.52 0.73
N GLY A 195 -15.10 -3.68 0.69
CA GLY A 195 -15.14 -2.54 1.59
C GLY A 195 -16.54 -2.03 1.90
N TYR A 196 -16.54 -0.99 2.69
CA TYR A 196 -17.75 -0.33 3.15
C TYR A 196 -17.59 1.18 3.04
N THR A 197 -18.64 1.82 2.55
CA THR A 197 -18.75 3.28 2.40
C THR A 197 -19.54 3.87 3.54
N PHE A 198 -18.98 4.86 4.20
CA PHE A 198 -19.62 5.71 5.22
C PHE A 198 -19.95 7.07 4.63
N GLY A 199 -21.14 7.61 4.95
CA GLY A 199 -21.58 8.90 4.40
C GLY A 199 -22.12 8.78 2.98
N GLY A 200 -22.30 9.92 2.34
CA GLY A 200 -23.09 10.21 1.16
C GLY A 200 -23.28 9.18 0.06
N LYS A 201 -24.50 9.11 -0.41
CA LYS A 201 -24.85 8.64 -1.76
C LYS A 201 -25.24 9.84 -2.62
#